data_22a23f8b98a873eccfb1346ca77bef8a
#
_entry.id   22a23f8b98a873eccfb1346ca77bef8a
#
_cell.length_a   1.000
_cell.length_b   1.000
_cell.length_c   1.000
_cell.angle_alpha   90.00
_cell.angle_beta   90.00
_cell.angle_gamma   90.00
#
_symmetry.space_group_name_H-M   'P 1'
#
loop_
_entity.id
_entity.type
_entity.pdbx_description
1 polymer ?
#
loop_
_entity_poly.entity_id
_entity_poly.type
_entity_poly.pdbx_seq_one_letter_code
_entity_poly.pdbx_strand_id
1 'polypeptide(L)'
;MKNTLNCRTAILILITSMLVFSCKSVAVLPTKEPVKNAKIKLLAKEIDKASTKIKTFRARVKVEYTDGKQKQQVSLNLRMESNKALWVSASILVPIAKVLITPTRVGFYEKFQKTYYDGDLSFINDQLGTSFSFKDLENVLLGNPISEMRTSNFERIEHPQFYVLVPKTKGDQFRPTYFFDPNTFRLKEQRFIIPGSAQSLSIKYPKYQKTEGKTLPKEIEISFFDGSNLIQIKLDFIRTDFPKNLSTPFMIPKGYKKISL
;
A
#
# COMPACT_ATOMS: atom_id res chain seq x y z
N MET A 1 -67.16 -5.78 -33.96
CA MET A 1 -66.60 -6.59 -32.84
C MET A 1 -65.73 -5.65 -31.97
N LYS A 2 -66.26 -5.25 -30.81
CA LYS A 2 -65.48 -4.44 -29.87
C LYS A 2 -64.77 -5.39 -28.91
N ASN A 3 -63.46 -5.52 -29.03
CA ASN A 3 -62.66 -6.26 -28.06
C ASN A 3 -62.54 -5.43 -26.78
N THR A 4 -63.33 -5.71 -25.78
CA THR A 4 -63.16 -5.21 -24.43
C THR A 4 -62.02 -5.98 -23.79
N LEU A 5 -60.85 -5.37 -23.77
CA LEU A 5 -59.70 -5.90 -23.03
C LEU A 5 -60.06 -5.91 -21.55
N ASN A 6 -60.22 -7.08 -20.96
CA ASN A 6 -60.65 -7.23 -19.57
C ASN A 6 -59.66 -6.51 -18.66
N CYS A 7 -60.14 -5.71 -17.72
CA CYS A 7 -59.33 -4.92 -16.77
C CYS A 7 -58.26 -5.79 -16.06
N ARG A 8 -58.55 -7.08 -15.83
CA ARG A 8 -57.60 -8.06 -15.27
C ARG A 8 -56.40 -8.34 -16.18
N THR A 9 -56.63 -8.43 -17.52
CA THR A 9 -55.54 -8.64 -18.50
C THR A 9 -54.66 -7.39 -18.65
N ALA A 10 -55.27 -6.19 -18.60
CA ALA A 10 -54.52 -4.92 -18.63
C ALA A 10 -53.64 -4.76 -17.39
N ILE A 11 -54.14 -5.11 -16.20
CA ILE A 11 -53.35 -5.08 -14.94
C ILE A 11 -52.24 -6.12 -14.97
N LEU A 12 -52.45 -7.32 -15.51
CA LEU A 12 -51.41 -8.34 -15.64
C LEU A 12 -50.27 -7.90 -16.56
N ILE A 13 -50.60 -7.27 -17.69
CA ILE A 13 -49.60 -6.72 -18.64
C ILE A 13 -48.83 -5.59 -18.03
N LEU A 14 -49.45 -4.72 -17.21
CA LEU A 14 -48.78 -3.62 -16.52
C LEU A 14 -47.79 -4.11 -15.45
N ILE A 15 -48.17 -5.16 -14.70
CA ILE A 15 -47.32 -5.79 -13.69
C ILE A 15 -46.12 -6.51 -14.35
N THR A 16 -46.34 -7.19 -15.47
CA THR A 16 -45.27 -7.89 -16.21
C THR A 16 -44.29 -6.88 -16.83
N SER A 17 -44.73 -5.71 -17.26
CA SER A 17 -43.91 -4.62 -17.79
C SER A 17 -43.01 -3.99 -16.73
N MET A 18 -43.42 -3.95 -15.46
CA MET A 18 -42.58 -3.41 -14.35
C MET A 18 -41.44 -4.35 -13.95
N LEU A 19 -41.51 -5.65 -14.23
CA LEU A 19 -40.48 -6.61 -13.86
C LEU A 19 -39.23 -6.59 -14.77
N VAL A 20 -39.29 -5.96 -15.94
CA VAL A 20 -38.16 -5.92 -16.89
C VAL A 20 -37.22 -4.71 -16.69
N PHE A 21 -37.52 -3.77 -15.80
CA PHE A 21 -36.59 -2.70 -15.42
C PHE A 21 -35.65 -3.15 -14.28
N SER A 22 -35.03 -4.33 -14.43
CA SER A 22 -33.88 -4.68 -13.61
C SER A 22 -32.72 -3.77 -14.03
N CYS A 23 -32.47 -2.70 -13.26
CA CYS A 23 -31.24 -1.94 -13.38
C CYS A 23 -30.05 -2.87 -13.17
N LYS A 24 -29.44 -3.37 -14.25
CA LYS A 24 -28.13 -4.02 -14.19
C LYS A 24 -27.14 -2.99 -13.70
N SER A 25 -26.81 -3.02 -12.41
CA SER A 25 -25.61 -2.34 -11.92
C SER A 25 -24.43 -2.95 -12.67
N VAL A 26 -23.75 -2.15 -13.49
CA VAL A 26 -22.55 -2.59 -14.22
C VAL A 26 -21.50 -2.85 -13.15
N ALA A 27 -21.37 -4.11 -12.75
CA ALA A 27 -20.29 -4.55 -11.89
C ALA A 27 -18.97 -4.43 -12.67
N VAL A 28 -17.95 -3.85 -12.07
CA VAL A 28 -16.58 -3.90 -12.62
C VAL A 28 -16.07 -5.30 -12.31
N LEU A 29 -16.12 -6.18 -13.30
CA LEU A 29 -15.63 -7.55 -13.19
C LEU A 29 -14.12 -7.61 -13.42
N PRO A 30 -13.41 -8.61 -12.85
CA PRO A 30 -12.02 -8.90 -13.18
C PRO A 30 -11.85 -9.12 -14.68
N THR A 31 -10.90 -8.43 -15.30
CA THR A 31 -10.59 -8.50 -16.73
C THR A 31 -9.08 -8.56 -16.93
N LYS A 32 -8.62 -8.96 -18.12
CA LYS A 32 -7.18 -8.95 -18.45
C LYS A 32 -6.68 -7.52 -18.70
N GLU A 33 -7.54 -6.66 -19.20
CA GLU A 33 -7.24 -5.28 -19.55
C GLU A 33 -8.24 -4.33 -18.88
N PRO A 34 -7.86 -3.05 -18.65
CA PRO A 34 -8.77 -2.08 -18.04
C PRO A 34 -10.00 -1.82 -18.91
N VAL A 35 -11.18 -1.83 -18.30
CA VAL A 35 -12.43 -1.45 -18.98
C VAL A 35 -12.46 0.06 -19.18
N LYS A 36 -12.56 0.53 -20.43
CA LYS A 36 -12.47 1.95 -20.80
C LYS A 36 -13.42 2.86 -20.00
N ASN A 37 -14.65 2.45 -19.78
CA ASN A 37 -15.70 3.25 -19.15
C ASN A 37 -16.02 2.81 -17.70
N ALA A 38 -15.06 2.17 -17.02
CA ALA A 38 -15.22 1.78 -15.62
C ALA A 38 -15.44 2.99 -14.73
N LYS A 39 -16.56 3.01 -13.97
CA LYS A 39 -16.89 4.10 -13.04
C LYS A 39 -15.92 4.06 -11.85
N ILE A 40 -15.29 5.18 -11.55
CA ILE A 40 -14.30 5.32 -10.46
C ILE A 40 -14.84 4.82 -9.13
N LYS A 41 -16.11 5.15 -8.79
CA LYS A 41 -16.75 4.69 -7.55
C LYS A 41 -16.80 3.16 -7.45
N LEU A 42 -17.02 2.46 -8.56
CA LEU A 42 -17.03 0.99 -8.59
C LEU A 42 -15.61 0.43 -8.48
N LEU A 43 -14.65 1.03 -9.18
CA LEU A 43 -13.24 0.67 -9.05
C LEU A 43 -12.75 0.84 -7.61
N ALA A 44 -13.03 1.97 -6.99
CA ALA A 44 -12.66 2.24 -5.60
C ALA A 44 -13.24 1.19 -4.63
N LYS A 45 -14.47 0.73 -4.88
CA LYS A 45 -15.11 -0.33 -4.09
C LYS A 45 -14.39 -1.67 -4.27
N GLU A 46 -14.04 -2.05 -5.50
CA GLU A 46 -13.33 -3.31 -5.76
C GLU A 46 -11.88 -3.28 -5.24
N ILE A 47 -11.20 -2.15 -5.37
CA ILE A 47 -9.87 -1.92 -4.78
C ILE A 47 -9.92 -2.05 -3.25
N ASP A 48 -10.90 -1.44 -2.58
CA ASP A 48 -11.05 -1.57 -1.13
C ASP A 48 -11.33 -3.02 -0.69
N LYS A 49 -12.15 -3.76 -1.43
CA LYS A 49 -12.35 -5.20 -1.18
C LYS A 49 -11.07 -6.02 -1.37
N ALA A 50 -10.24 -5.65 -2.34
CA ALA A 50 -8.97 -6.30 -2.60
C ALA A 50 -7.90 -5.92 -1.57
N SER A 51 -8.07 -4.82 -0.83
CA SER A 51 -7.12 -4.35 0.19
C SER A 51 -6.98 -5.34 1.34
N THR A 52 -5.75 -5.53 1.78
CA THR A 52 -5.43 -6.46 2.86
C THR A 52 -5.59 -5.80 4.21
N LYS A 53 -6.40 -6.39 5.09
CA LYS A 53 -6.64 -5.93 6.47
C LYS A 53 -6.21 -7.03 7.43
N ILE A 54 -5.25 -6.73 8.30
CA ILE A 54 -4.71 -7.65 9.31
C ILE A 54 -4.49 -6.94 10.63
N LYS A 55 -4.64 -7.67 11.73
CA LYS A 55 -4.41 -7.15 13.08
C LYS A 55 -2.94 -7.28 13.47
N THR A 56 -2.37 -8.45 13.21
CA THR A 56 -0.98 -8.76 13.53
C THR A 56 -0.30 -9.40 12.33
N PHE A 57 0.97 -9.11 12.15
CA PHE A 57 1.76 -9.59 11.04
C PHE A 57 3.19 -9.82 11.49
N ARG A 58 3.74 -10.99 11.19
CA ARG A 58 5.15 -11.29 11.39
C ARG A 58 5.74 -11.80 10.09
N ALA A 59 6.94 -11.33 9.76
CA ALA A 59 7.62 -11.75 8.57
C ALA A 59 9.13 -11.87 8.76
N ARG A 60 9.74 -12.79 8.02
CA ARG A 60 11.16 -12.80 7.71
C ARG A 60 11.34 -12.29 6.29
N VAL A 61 12.14 -11.25 6.13
CA VAL A 61 12.31 -10.54 4.87
C VAL A 61 13.79 -10.49 4.52
N LYS A 62 14.12 -10.86 3.28
CA LYS A 62 15.44 -10.58 2.70
C LYS A 62 15.38 -9.20 2.06
N VAL A 63 16.33 -8.34 2.38
CA VAL A 63 16.43 -7.00 1.82
C VAL A 63 17.72 -6.87 1.04
N GLU A 64 17.59 -6.34 -0.17
CA GLU A 64 18.70 -5.90 -1.00
C GLU A 64 18.61 -4.38 -1.14
N TYR A 65 19.68 -3.70 -0.80
CA TYR A 65 19.84 -2.26 -0.93
C TYR A 65 20.93 -1.96 -1.95
N THR A 66 20.72 -0.95 -2.79
CA THR A 66 21.79 -0.36 -3.62
C THR A 66 21.55 1.14 -3.80
N ASP A 67 22.62 1.89 -3.79
CA ASP A 67 22.69 3.33 -4.11
C ASP A 67 23.42 3.59 -5.45
N GLY A 68 23.56 2.54 -6.27
CA GLY A 68 24.32 2.57 -7.52
C GLY A 68 25.83 2.35 -7.35
N LYS A 69 26.38 2.53 -6.15
CA LYS A 69 27.81 2.34 -5.82
C LYS A 69 28.05 1.10 -4.98
N GLN A 70 27.15 0.84 -4.06
CA GLN A 70 27.26 -0.29 -3.13
C GLN A 70 26.00 -1.13 -3.19
N LYS A 71 26.17 -2.43 -2.99
CA LYS A 71 25.07 -3.38 -2.83
C LYS A 71 25.23 -4.10 -1.50
N GLN A 72 24.17 -4.05 -0.68
CA GLN A 72 24.13 -4.69 0.63
C GLN A 72 22.92 -5.62 0.73
N GLN A 73 23.09 -6.71 1.47
CA GLN A 73 22.02 -7.65 1.77
C GLN A 73 21.91 -7.81 3.28
N VAL A 74 20.66 -7.68 3.78
CA VAL A 74 20.35 -7.90 5.20
C VAL A 74 19.10 -8.75 5.33
N SER A 75 18.99 -9.48 6.43
CA SER A 75 17.77 -10.20 6.82
C SER A 75 17.03 -9.38 7.87
N LEU A 76 15.73 -9.17 7.67
CA LEU A 76 14.87 -8.52 8.65
C LEU A 76 13.92 -9.53 9.29
N ASN A 77 13.76 -9.42 10.60
CA ASN A 77 12.59 -9.94 11.30
C ASN A 77 11.66 -8.75 11.55
N LEU A 78 10.48 -8.80 10.95
CA LEU A 78 9.47 -7.76 11.01
C LEU A 78 8.28 -8.24 11.83
N ARG A 79 7.75 -7.37 12.68
CA ARG A 79 6.53 -7.59 13.47
C ARG A 79 5.70 -6.32 13.43
N MET A 80 4.43 -6.45 13.07
CA MET A 80 3.50 -5.33 13.00
C MET A 80 2.21 -5.67 13.75
N GLU A 81 1.82 -4.81 14.65
CA GLU A 81 0.48 -4.77 15.22
C GLU A 81 -0.22 -3.52 14.72
N SER A 82 -1.32 -3.72 13.97
CA SER A 82 -1.99 -2.62 13.27
C SER A 82 -2.42 -1.50 14.21
N ASN A 83 -2.15 -0.27 13.79
CA ASN A 83 -2.35 0.98 14.53
C ASN A 83 -1.58 1.11 15.86
N LYS A 84 -0.60 0.22 16.13
CA LYS A 84 0.15 0.23 17.38
C LYS A 84 1.65 0.29 17.21
N ALA A 85 2.23 -0.69 16.50
CA ALA A 85 3.67 -0.80 16.42
C ALA A 85 4.13 -1.55 15.16
N LEU A 86 5.23 -1.09 14.58
CA LEU A 86 6.05 -1.78 13.61
C LEU A 86 7.44 -1.95 14.23
N TRP A 87 7.84 -3.18 14.46
CA TRP A 87 9.13 -3.55 15.01
C TRP A 87 9.95 -4.29 13.98
N VAL A 88 11.20 -3.91 13.83
CA VAL A 88 12.15 -4.52 12.89
C VAL A 88 13.46 -4.80 13.58
N SER A 89 14.02 -5.98 13.36
CA SER A 89 15.38 -6.32 13.72
C SER A 89 16.15 -6.73 12.48
N ALA A 90 17.18 -5.97 12.15
CA ALA A 90 18.07 -6.22 11.02
C ALA A 90 19.25 -7.08 11.45
N SER A 91 19.65 -8.04 10.60
CA SER A 91 20.76 -8.96 10.85
C SER A 91 21.52 -9.23 9.55
N ILE A 92 22.85 -9.35 9.64
CA ILE A 92 23.68 -9.96 8.59
C ILE A 92 23.95 -11.41 9.03
N LEU A 93 24.89 -11.63 9.92
CA LEU A 93 25.10 -12.91 10.62
C LEU A 93 24.55 -12.82 12.05
N VAL A 94 24.70 -11.66 12.66
CA VAL A 94 24.21 -11.30 14.00
C VAL A 94 23.28 -10.10 13.90
N PRO A 95 22.41 -9.87 14.90
CA PRO A 95 21.58 -8.65 14.93
C PRO A 95 22.46 -7.39 14.99
N ILE A 96 22.26 -6.49 14.02
CA ILE A 96 23.05 -5.26 13.84
C ILE A 96 22.26 -3.99 14.19
N ALA A 97 20.93 -4.00 14.01
CA ALA A 97 20.11 -2.85 14.29
C ALA A 97 18.69 -3.27 14.73
N LYS A 98 18.01 -2.39 15.45
CA LYS A 98 16.58 -2.50 15.74
C LYS A 98 15.87 -1.19 15.51
N VAL A 99 14.63 -1.30 15.07
CA VAL A 99 13.71 -0.17 14.86
C VAL A 99 12.40 -0.48 15.55
N LEU A 100 11.81 0.50 16.21
CA LEU A 100 10.43 0.49 16.67
C LEU A 100 9.76 1.77 16.18
N ILE A 101 8.70 1.61 15.41
CA ILE A 101 7.86 2.72 14.95
C ILE A 101 6.48 2.54 15.56
N THR A 102 5.95 3.60 16.12
CA THR A 102 4.57 3.71 16.61
C THR A 102 3.91 4.93 15.95
N PRO A 103 2.61 5.18 16.14
CA PRO A 103 1.98 6.40 15.61
C PRO A 103 2.65 7.71 16.04
N THR A 104 3.36 7.73 17.19
CA THR A 104 3.92 8.94 17.80
C THR A 104 5.43 8.89 18.05
N ARG A 105 6.09 7.76 17.75
CA ARG A 105 7.51 7.60 18.06
C ARG A 105 8.22 6.75 17.03
N VAL A 106 9.45 7.11 16.72
CA VAL A 106 10.43 6.31 16.01
C VAL A 106 11.64 6.12 16.89
N GLY A 107 11.90 4.88 17.28
CA GLY A 107 13.13 4.49 17.96
C GLY A 107 13.98 3.64 17.02
N PHE A 108 15.24 3.94 16.90
CA PHE A 108 16.22 3.19 16.12
C PHE A 108 17.53 3.11 16.88
N TYR A 109 18.23 1.99 16.80
CA TYR A 109 19.63 1.92 17.16
C TYR A 109 20.38 0.91 16.28
N GLU A 110 21.66 1.17 16.06
CA GLU A 110 22.59 0.29 15.36
C GLU A 110 23.85 0.03 16.21
N LYS A 111 24.47 -1.15 15.99
CA LYS A 111 25.52 -1.67 16.88
C LYS A 111 26.96 -1.37 16.42
N PHE A 112 27.18 -1.00 15.17
CA PHE A 112 28.53 -0.79 14.64
C PHE A 112 29.15 0.49 15.19
N GLN A 113 28.46 1.62 14.99
CA GLN A 113 28.88 2.93 15.50
C GLN A 113 28.31 3.20 16.89
N LYS A 114 27.44 2.31 17.41
CA LYS A 114 26.73 2.47 18.67
C LYS A 114 25.93 3.77 18.70
N THR A 115 25.13 3.99 17.65
CA THR A 115 24.29 5.17 17.53
C THR A 115 22.82 4.84 17.66
N TYR A 116 22.02 5.83 18.04
CA TYR A 116 20.57 5.71 18.15
C TYR A 116 19.86 6.99 17.75
N TYR A 117 18.63 6.83 17.32
CA TYR A 117 17.64 7.89 17.17
C TYR A 117 16.44 7.59 18.07
N ASP A 118 15.88 8.64 18.68
CA ASP A 118 14.63 8.57 19.43
C ASP A 118 13.90 9.89 19.23
N GLY A 119 12.82 9.83 18.46
CA GLY A 119 12.03 10.97 18.00
C GLY A 119 10.73 10.52 17.37
N ASP A 120 10.29 11.17 16.32
CA ASP A 120 9.06 10.89 15.58
C ASP A 120 9.33 10.60 14.08
N LEU A 121 8.24 10.50 13.28
CA LEU A 121 8.34 10.22 11.85
C LEU A 121 8.86 11.40 11.02
N SER A 122 8.98 12.61 11.57
CA SER A 122 9.50 13.78 10.83
C SER A 122 10.86 13.48 10.24
N PHE A 123 11.73 12.79 10.98
CA PHE A 123 13.03 12.34 10.51
C PHE A 123 12.98 11.60 9.16
N ILE A 124 12.10 10.61 9.03
CA ILE A 124 11.95 9.84 7.78
C ILE A 124 11.35 10.74 6.68
N ASN A 125 10.37 11.55 7.06
CA ASN A 125 9.68 12.43 6.14
C ASN A 125 10.59 13.51 5.56
N ASP A 126 11.43 14.11 6.37
CA ASP A 126 12.39 15.16 5.96
C ASP A 126 13.43 14.59 4.98
N GLN A 127 13.92 13.37 5.23
CA GLN A 127 14.86 12.69 4.32
C GLN A 127 14.26 12.33 2.96
N LEU A 128 12.97 11.98 2.94
CA LEU A 128 12.28 11.55 1.73
C LEU A 128 11.44 12.65 1.06
N GLY A 129 11.38 13.84 1.65
CA GLY A 129 10.49 14.92 1.20
C GLY A 129 9.01 14.51 1.23
N THR A 130 8.60 13.71 2.23
CA THR A 130 7.27 13.10 2.32
C THR A 130 6.54 13.55 3.60
N SER A 131 5.27 13.16 3.72
CA SER A 131 4.46 13.33 4.92
C SER A 131 3.79 12.03 5.35
N PHE A 132 4.55 10.92 5.28
CA PHE A 132 4.03 9.60 5.64
C PHE A 132 3.68 9.52 7.13
N SER A 133 2.50 8.99 7.39
CA SER A 133 2.05 8.58 8.72
C SER A 133 2.44 7.12 8.99
N PHE A 134 2.29 6.69 10.25
CA PHE A 134 2.42 5.29 10.61
C PHE A 134 1.48 4.38 9.78
N LYS A 135 0.27 4.87 9.49
CA LYS A 135 -0.71 4.14 8.67
C LYS A 135 -0.24 3.93 7.24
N ASP A 136 0.48 4.89 6.69
CA ASP A 136 1.02 4.77 5.32
C ASP A 136 2.12 3.72 5.26
N LEU A 137 2.97 3.61 6.29
CA LEU A 137 3.96 2.54 6.40
C LEU A 137 3.30 1.15 6.48
N GLU A 138 2.22 1.01 7.26
CA GLU A 138 1.42 -0.22 7.28
C GLU A 138 0.87 -0.54 5.88
N ASN A 139 0.26 0.44 5.21
CA ASN A 139 -0.32 0.26 3.89
C ASN A 139 0.73 -0.17 2.86
N VAL A 140 1.93 0.42 2.89
CA VAL A 140 3.04 0.01 2.04
C VAL A 140 3.40 -1.46 2.25
N LEU A 141 3.56 -1.91 3.49
CA LEU A 141 3.91 -3.30 3.81
C LEU A 141 2.81 -4.30 3.40
N LEU A 142 1.56 -3.87 3.41
CA LEU A 142 0.40 -4.69 3.05
C LEU A 142 0.05 -4.66 1.55
N GLY A 143 0.74 -3.83 0.76
CA GLY A 143 0.42 -3.61 -0.66
C GLY A 143 -0.91 -2.89 -0.87
N ASN A 144 -1.28 -2.03 0.07
CA ASN A 144 -2.45 -1.16 -0.03
C ASN A 144 -2.02 0.24 -0.51
N PRO A 145 -2.92 0.99 -1.18
CA PRO A 145 -2.67 2.40 -1.47
C PRO A 145 -2.59 3.20 -0.17
N ILE A 146 -1.72 4.21 -0.12
CA ILE A 146 -1.62 5.07 1.06
C ILE A 146 -2.85 5.96 1.24
N SER A 147 -3.53 6.36 0.17
CA SER A 147 -4.79 7.11 0.24
C SER A 147 -5.99 6.19 0.35
N GLU A 148 -6.99 6.61 1.11
CA GLU A 148 -8.28 5.91 1.17
C GLU A 148 -9.05 6.04 -0.14
N MET A 149 -9.22 4.93 -0.87
CA MET A 149 -9.87 4.92 -2.17
C MET A 149 -11.36 5.30 -2.13
N ARG A 150 -12.05 5.07 -1.02
CA ARG A 150 -13.50 5.36 -0.91
C ARG A 150 -13.82 6.82 -0.69
N THR A 151 -12.99 7.52 0.05
CA THR A 151 -13.22 8.89 0.49
C THR A 151 -12.55 9.92 -0.39
N SER A 152 -11.43 9.54 -1.03
CA SER A 152 -10.67 10.43 -1.88
C SER A 152 -11.33 10.61 -3.25
N ASN A 153 -11.26 11.83 -3.76
CA ASN A 153 -11.76 12.17 -5.09
C ASN A 153 -10.68 11.91 -6.14
N PHE A 154 -10.86 10.87 -6.94
CA PHE A 154 -9.90 10.46 -7.97
C PHE A 154 -10.38 10.81 -9.37
N GLU A 155 -9.44 10.98 -10.28
CA GLU A 155 -9.63 10.88 -11.72
C GLU A 155 -8.89 9.65 -12.24
N ARG A 156 -9.34 9.15 -13.38
CA ARG A 156 -8.73 8.01 -14.05
C ARG A 156 -7.92 8.51 -15.25
N ILE A 157 -6.71 8.00 -15.37
CA ILE A 157 -5.87 8.17 -16.55
C ILE A 157 -5.98 6.88 -17.38
N GLU A 158 -6.13 7.00 -18.69
CA GLU A 158 -6.15 5.84 -19.59
C GLU A 158 -4.77 5.20 -19.66
N HIS A 159 -4.74 3.89 -19.52
CA HIS A 159 -3.53 3.08 -19.57
C HIS A 159 -3.86 1.69 -20.13
N PRO A 160 -3.04 1.10 -21.01
CA PRO A 160 -3.37 -0.16 -21.68
C PRO A 160 -3.41 -1.37 -20.75
N GLN A 161 -2.67 -1.35 -19.64
CA GLN A 161 -2.48 -2.53 -18.77
C GLN A 161 -3.06 -2.37 -17.36
N PHE A 162 -3.25 -1.14 -16.86
CA PHE A 162 -3.64 -0.89 -15.48
C PHE A 162 -4.81 0.09 -15.36
N TYR A 163 -5.60 -0.05 -14.31
CA TYR A 163 -6.41 1.07 -13.86
C TYR A 163 -5.50 2.07 -13.15
N VAL A 164 -5.34 3.25 -13.75
CA VAL A 164 -4.51 4.31 -13.19
C VAL A 164 -5.39 5.37 -12.57
N LEU A 165 -5.19 5.62 -11.26
CA LEU A 165 -5.94 6.60 -10.49
C LEU A 165 -5.00 7.66 -9.91
N VAL A 166 -5.41 8.94 -10.02
CA VAL A 166 -4.72 10.08 -9.42
C VAL A 166 -5.72 10.93 -8.64
N PRO A 167 -5.34 11.52 -7.49
CA PRO A 167 -6.22 12.45 -6.78
C PRO A 167 -6.54 13.70 -7.62
N LYS A 168 -7.79 14.16 -7.59
CA LYS A 168 -8.21 15.39 -8.27
C LYS A 168 -7.71 16.65 -7.59
N THR A 169 -7.47 16.61 -6.29
CA THR A 169 -6.93 17.73 -5.52
C THR A 169 -5.50 18.01 -5.94
N LYS A 170 -5.28 19.18 -6.51
CA LYS A 170 -3.95 19.70 -6.81
C LYS A 170 -3.40 20.34 -5.53
N GLY A 171 -2.72 19.55 -4.71
CA GLY A 171 -1.89 20.07 -3.62
C GLY A 171 -0.49 20.40 -4.14
N ASP A 172 0.18 21.36 -3.54
CA ASP A 172 1.58 21.71 -3.85
C ASP A 172 2.57 20.64 -3.38
N GLN A 173 2.07 19.69 -2.59
CA GLN A 173 2.83 18.58 -2.06
C GLN A 173 2.57 17.31 -2.88
N PHE A 174 3.43 16.38 -2.75
CA PHE A 174 3.38 14.96 -3.04
C PHE A 174 2.13 14.42 -3.77
N ARG A 175 2.25 14.15 -5.08
CA ARG A 175 1.15 13.62 -5.88
C ARG A 175 1.29 12.13 -6.12
N PRO A 176 0.43 11.30 -5.51
CA PRO A 176 0.42 9.88 -5.77
C PRO A 176 -0.24 9.55 -7.12
N THR A 177 0.33 8.58 -7.82
CA THR A 177 -0.29 7.89 -8.96
C THR A 177 -0.36 6.42 -8.62
N TYR A 178 -1.55 5.82 -8.69
CA TYR A 178 -1.79 4.43 -8.33
C TYR A 178 -2.08 3.59 -9.56
N PHE A 179 -1.40 2.46 -9.69
CA PHE A 179 -1.57 1.49 -10.78
C PHE A 179 -2.15 0.20 -10.21
N PHE A 180 -3.39 -0.13 -10.59
CA PHE A 180 -4.07 -1.32 -10.12
C PHE A 180 -4.21 -2.36 -11.23
N ASP A 181 -3.97 -3.60 -10.89
CA ASP A 181 -4.17 -4.76 -11.78
C ASP A 181 -5.67 -4.93 -12.09
N PRO A 182 -6.07 -4.99 -13.36
CA PRO A 182 -7.49 -5.07 -13.73
C PRO A 182 -8.15 -6.41 -13.40
N ASN A 183 -7.38 -7.47 -13.20
CA ASN A 183 -7.89 -8.78 -12.84
C ASN A 183 -8.09 -8.95 -11.33
N THR A 184 -7.17 -8.40 -10.53
CA THR A 184 -7.17 -8.60 -9.08
C THR A 184 -7.53 -7.37 -8.28
N PHE A 185 -7.59 -6.19 -8.92
CA PHE A 185 -7.75 -4.85 -8.31
C PHE A 185 -6.69 -4.53 -7.25
N ARG A 186 -5.57 -5.28 -7.23
CA ARG A 186 -4.46 -5.06 -6.33
C ARG A 186 -3.50 -4.01 -6.88
N LEU A 187 -2.90 -3.29 -5.97
CA LEU A 187 -1.89 -2.29 -6.28
C LEU A 187 -0.66 -2.97 -6.91
N LYS A 188 -0.26 -2.52 -8.08
CA LYS A 188 0.98 -2.96 -8.76
C LYS A 188 2.10 -1.97 -8.58
N GLU A 189 1.75 -0.67 -8.49
CA GLU A 189 2.71 0.40 -8.27
C GLU A 189 2.00 1.61 -7.66
N GLN A 190 2.70 2.34 -6.81
CA GLN A 190 2.35 3.70 -6.42
C GLN A 190 3.58 4.58 -6.58
N ARG A 191 3.41 5.68 -7.33
CA ARG A 191 4.44 6.67 -7.60
C ARG A 191 4.10 7.97 -6.94
N PHE A 192 5.13 8.65 -6.49
CA PHE A 192 5.02 9.94 -5.83
C PHE A 192 6.01 10.89 -6.48
N ILE A 193 5.49 12.02 -6.91
CA ILE A 193 6.27 13.09 -7.54
C ILE A 193 6.03 14.36 -6.74
N ILE A 194 7.09 15.08 -6.43
CA ILE A 194 7.02 16.40 -5.82
C ILE A 194 7.02 17.42 -6.97
N PRO A 195 5.95 18.19 -7.17
CA PRO A 195 5.91 19.21 -8.23
C PRO A 195 7.05 20.22 -8.05
N GLY A 196 7.76 20.52 -9.14
CA GLY A 196 8.90 21.44 -9.12
C GLY A 196 10.21 20.86 -8.57
N SER A 197 10.23 19.58 -8.19
CA SER A 197 11.42 18.86 -7.75
C SER A 197 11.75 17.72 -8.72
N ALA A 198 13.04 17.37 -8.81
CA ALA A 198 13.47 16.16 -9.51
C ALA A 198 13.25 14.88 -8.67
N GLN A 199 12.87 15.02 -7.41
CA GLN A 199 12.70 13.90 -6.50
C GLN A 199 11.47 13.06 -6.87
N SER A 200 11.63 11.76 -6.79
CA SER A 200 10.55 10.81 -7.02
C SER A 200 10.71 9.54 -6.18
N LEU A 201 9.57 8.98 -5.78
CA LEU A 201 9.50 7.71 -5.07
C LEU A 201 8.56 6.78 -5.83
N SER A 202 9.02 5.57 -6.16
CA SER A 202 8.20 4.50 -6.72
C SER A 202 8.23 3.29 -5.80
N ILE A 203 7.05 2.73 -5.52
CA ILE A 203 6.89 1.51 -4.75
C ILE A 203 6.12 0.52 -5.62
N LYS A 204 6.79 -0.55 -6.06
CA LYS A 204 6.23 -1.59 -6.92
C LYS A 204 5.97 -2.87 -6.13
N TYR A 205 4.95 -3.58 -6.56
CA TYR A 205 4.52 -4.87 -6.01
C TYR A 205 4.53 -5.94 -7.11
N PRO A 206 5.71 -6.46 -7.51
CA PRO A 206 5.83 -7.38 -8.63
C PRO A 206 5.04 -8.66 -8.40
N LYS A 207 5.10 -9.20 -7.18
CA LYS A 207 4.48 -10.47 -6.81
C LYS A 207 3.69 -10.37 -5.51
N TYR A 208 2.57 -11.11 -5.48
CA TYR A 208 1.76 -11.34 -4.30
C TYR A 208 1.77 -12.83 -3.92
N GLN A 209 1.52 -13.14 -2.66
CA GLN A 209 1.40 -14.49 -2.10
C GLN A 209 0.14 -14.60 -1.24
N LYS A 210 -0.39 -15.83 -1.12
CA LYS A 210 -1.46 -16.14 -0.18
C LYS A 210 -0.88 -16.84 1.04
N THR A 211 -1.21 -16.34 2.24
CA THR A 211 -0.83 -16.94 3.51
C THR A 211 -2.06 -16.91 4.41
N GLU A 212 -2.49 -18.06 4.92
CA GLU A 212 -3.64 -18.20 5.80
C GLU A 212 -4.90 -17.45 5.29
N GLY A 213 -5.19 -17.61 3.98
CA GLY A 213 -6.33 -16.98 3.33
C GLY A 213 -6.20 -15.49 3.00
N LYS A 214 -5.12 -14.83 3.44
CA LYS A 214 -4.83 -13.42 3.15
C LYS A 214 -3.83 -13.28 2.01
N THR A 215 -4.01 -12.26 1.17
CA THR A 215 -3.08 -11.96 0.07
C THR A 215 -2.19 -10.79 0.46
N LEU A 216 -0.88 -10.99 0.42
CA LEU A 216 0.15 -10.03 0.82
C LEU A 216 1.20 -9.89 -0.29
N PRO A 217 1.95 -8.80 -0.36
CA PRO A 217 3.14 -8.75 -1.21
C PRO A 217 4.10 -9.91 -0.89
N LYS A 218 4.59 -10.56 -1.93
CA LYS A 218 5.75 -11.45 -1.85
C LYS A 218 7.03 -10.66 -2.07
N GLU A 219 6.97 -9.67 -2.95
CA GLU A 219 8.07 -8.77 -3.26
C GLU A 219 7.56 -7.32 -3.24
N ILE A 220 8.38 -6.42 -2.67
CA ILE A 220 8.22 -4.97 -2.74
C ILE A 220 9.53 -4.39 -3.26
N GLU A 221 9.45 -3.54 -4.28
CA GLU A 221 10.60 -2.80 -4.83
C GLU A 221 10.35 -1.31 -4.63
N ILE A 222 11.26 -0.65 -3.89
CA ILE A 222 11.22 0.77 -3.60
C ILE A 222 12.37 1.42 -4.35
N SER A 223 12.08 2.46 -5.13
CA SER A 223 13.07 3.26 -5.83
C SER A 223 12.88 4.72 -5.46
N PHE A 224 13.89 5.32 -4.88
CA PHE A 224 13.92 6.73 -4.51
C PHE A 224 15.02 7.43 -5.31
N PHE A 225 14.63 8.48 -6.04
CA PHE A 225 15.55 9.37 -6.74
C PHE A 225 15.55 10.73 -6.04
N ASP A 226 16.69 11.17 -5.54
CA ASP A 226 16.83 12.43 -4.79
C ASP A 226 17.10 13.66 -5.68
N GLY A 227 17.16 13.47 -7.01
CA GLY A 227 17.57 14.46 -7.99
C GLY A 227 18.96 14.20 -8.57
N SER A 228 19.77 13.37 -7.93
CA SER A 228 21.13 13.02 -8.33
C SER A 228 21.42 11.52 -8.22
N ASN A 229 20.96 10.88 -7.16
CA ASN A 229 21.25 9.49 -6.85
C ASN A 229 19.95 8.65 -6.87
N LEU A 230 20.07 7.42 -7.32
CA LEU A 230 18.99 6.44 -7.28
C LEU A 230 19.28 5.41 -6.19
N ILE A 231 18.42 5.39 -5.17
CA ILE A 231 18.40 4.38 -4.12
C ILE A 231 17.35 3.34 -4.47
N GLN A 232 17.70 2.07 -4.43
CA GLN A 232 16.78 0.97 -4.66
C GLN A 232 16.82 -0.01 -3.49
N ILE A 233 15.64 -0.39 -3.03
CA ILE A 233 15.46 -1.36 -1.95
C ILE A 233 14.49 -2.43 -2.44
N LYS A 234 14.92 -3.68 -2.42
CA LYS A 234 14.07 -4.83 -2.72
C LYS A 234 13.84 -5.64 -1.45
N LEU A 235 12.58 -5.86 -1.12
CA LEU A 235 12.14 -6.70 -0.01
C LEU A 235 11.54 -8.00 -0.58
N ASP A 236 12.08 -9.15 -0.18
CA ASP A 236 11.52 -10.47 -0.47
C ASP A 236 11.03 -11.11 0.83
N PHE A 237 9.73 -11.34 0.94
CA PHE A 237 9.07 -11.91 2.13
C PHE A 237 9.21 -13.44 2.10
N ILE A 238 10.22 -13.96 2.80
CA ILE A 238 10.57 -15.39 2.81
C ILE A 238 9.53 -16.20 3.60
N ARG A 239 9.06 -15.65 4.72
CA ARG A 239 8.04 -16.26 5.57
C ARG A 239 7.14 -15.19 6.15
N THR A 240 5.84 -15.48 6.19
CA THR A 240 4.83 -14.61 6.79
C THR A 240 3.85 -15.44 7.60
N ASP A 241 3.39 -14.93 8.74
CA ASP A 241 2.33 -15.51 9.56
C ASP A 241 1.59 -14.41 10.37
N PHE A 242 0.48 -14.78 11.02
CA PHE A 242 -0.40 -13.86 11.75
C PHE A 242 -0.62 -14.33 13.19
N PRO A 243 0.39 -14.25 14.06
CA PRO A 243 0.30 -14.71 15.44
C PRO A 243 -0.71 -13.87 16.23
N LYS A 244 -1.45 -14.51 17.16
CA LYS A 244 -2.43 -13.80 18.01
C LYS A 244 -1.76 -12.73 18.90
N ASN A 245 -0.56 -13.02 19.39
CA ASN A 245 0.22 -12.13 20.25
C ASN A 245 1.59 -11.85 19.61
N LEU A 246 2.01 -10.59 19.66
CA LEU A 246 3.33 -10.15 19.22
C LEU A 246 4.07 -9.48 20.38
N SER A 247 5.36 -9.81 20.51
CA SER A 247 6.28 -9.08 21.38
C SER A 247 7.15 -8.19 20.51
N THR A 248 7.31 -6.93 20.89
CA THR A 248 8.11 -5.93 20.17
C THR A 248 9.16 -5.32 21.11
N PRO A 249 10.13 -6.13 21.62
CA PRO A 249 11.08 -5.68 22.63
C PRO A 249 12.05 -4.67 22.03
N PHE A 250 12.00 -3.46 22.54
CA PHE A 250 12.88 -2.36 22.13
C PHE A 250 13.39 -1.62 23.35
N MET A 251 14.71 -1.56 23.48
CA MET A 251 15.43 -0.79 24.48
C MET A 251 16.74 -0.32 23.86
N ILE A 252 17.00 0.97 23.93
CA ILE A 252 18.28 1.56 23.50
C ILE A 252 19.34 1.15 24.52
N PRO A 253 20.45 0.52 24.09
CA PRO A 253 21.48 0.08 25.02
C PRO A 253 22.22 1.30 25.65
N LYS A 254 22.68 1.12 26.88
CA LYS A 254 23.51 2.16 27.54
C LYS A 254 24.79 2.42 26.75
N GLY A 255 25.25 3.68 26.77
CA GLY A 255 26.49 4.09 26.11
C GLY A 255 26.40 4.34 24.61
N TYR A 256 25.21 4.28 24.02
CA TYR A 256 24.99 4.67 22.63
C TYR A 256 24.91 6.19 22.49
N LYS A 257 25.40 6.72 21.37
CA LYS A 257 25.37 8.16 21.07
C LYS A 257 24.09 8.51 20.31
N LYS A 258 23.40 9.54 20.76
CA LYS A 258 22.23 10.06 20.01
C LYS A 258 22.71 10.70 18.72
N ILE A 259 22.09 10.34 17.59
CA ILE A 259 22.25 11.09 16.35
C ILE A 259 21.21 12.21 16.38
N SER A 260 21.68 13.46 16.24
CA SER A 260 20.87 14.62 15.89
C SER A 260 20.96 14.82 14.40
N LEU A 261 19.88 15.16 13.79
CA LEU A 261 19.74 15.39 12.37
C LEU A 261 19.45 16.86 12.14
#